data_782d1744065e995f96c77f8af39319ea
#
_entry.id   782d1744065e995f96c77f8af39319ea
#
_cell.length_a   1.000
_cell.length_b   1.000
_cell.length_c   1.000
_cell.angle_alpha   90.00
_cell.angle_beta   90.00
_cell.angle_gamma   90.00
#
_symmetry.space_group_name_H-M   'P 1'
#
loop_
_entity.id
_entity.type
_entity.pdbx_description
1 polymer ?
#
loop_
_entity_poly.entity_id
_entity_poly.type
_entity_poly.pdbx_seq_one_letter_code
_entity_poly.pdbx_strand_id
1 'polypeptide(L)'
;MKTSKKEESYTIDDIYALPDGERAELIDGKIYSIAPPNTRHQRLVMDLSYQIKDYIKQNKGECEVFPAPFAVFLNESNENYVEPDVSVICDKNKITDKGCNGAPDWIIEIVSSGSRSMDYFKKLFKYRTAGAKEYWIVDPIKNQILVYRFEQETMEEYSFGEDVPVGIYEGFSIRVE
;
A
#
# COMPACT_ATOMS: atom_id res chain seq x y z
N MET A 1 -18.63 33.09 21.00
CA MET A 1 -18.63 31.62 20.84
C MET A 1 -18.46 31.32 19.36
N LYS A 2 -17.28 30.80 18.96
CA LYS A 2 -17.06 30.29 17.58
C LYS A 2 -17.68 28.91 17.53
N THR A 3 -18.78 28.75 16.81
CA THR A 3 -19.32 27.45 16.42
C THR A 3 -18.26 26.74 15.57
N SER A 4 -17.62 25.70 16.10
CA SER A 4 -16.80 24.79 15.31
C SER A 4 -17.73 24.14 14.28
N LYS A 5 -17.53 24.44 13.00
CA LYS A 5 -18.09 23.60 11.93
C LYS A 5 -17.56 22.19 12.18
N LYS A 6 -18.48 21.25 12.43
CA LYS A 6 -18.17 19.83 12.40
C LYS A 6 -17.67 19.58 10.98
N GLU A 7 -16.40 19.23 10.79
CA GLU A 7 -15.91 18.77 9.49
C GLU A 7 -16.74 17.54 9.14
N GLU A 8 -17.34 17.51 7.96
CA GLU A 8 -18.05 16.34 7.44
C GLU A 8 -17.02 15.21 7.31
N SER A 9 -17.23 14.11 8.02
CA SER A 9 -16.42 12.90 7.92
C SER A 9 -17.12 11.95 6.95
N TYR A 10 -16.41 11.51 5.93
CA TYR A 10 -16.87 10.51 4.98
C TYR A 10 -16.63 9.10 5.50
N THR A 11 -17.37 8.15 4.95
CA THR A 11 -17.31 6.74 5.31
C THR A 11 -17.04 5.86 4.09
N ILE A 12 -16.84 4.57 4.30
CA ILE A 12 -16.68 3.59 3.23
C ILE A 12 -17.91 3.55 2.32
N ASP A 13 -19.10 3.83 2.85
CA ASP A 13 -20.32 3.89 2.03
C ASP A 13 -20.25 5.02 1.00
N ASP A 14 -19.58 6.14 1.33
CA ASP A 14 -19.36 7.24 0.37
C ASP A 14 -18.39 6.83 -0.74
N ILE A 15 -17.40 5.96 -0.44
CA ILE A 15 -16.52 5.37 -1.47
C ILE A 15 -17.34 4.49 -2.43
N TYR A 16 -18.23 3.65 -1.91
CA TYR A 16 -19.09 2.80 -2.74
C TYR A 16 -20.16 3.58 -3.53
N ALA A 17 -20.47 4.80 -3.10
CA ALA A 17 -21.41 5.68 -3.78
C ALA A 17 -20.77 6.53 -4.88
N LEU A 18 -19.44 6.43 -5.10
CA LEU A 18 -18.77 7.15 -6.18
C LEU A 18 -19.34 6.75 -7.55
N PRO A 19 -19.37 7.66 -8.51
CA PRO A 19 -19.78 7.34 -9.88
C PRO A 19 -18.92 6.23 -10.50
N ASP A 20 -19.50 5.46 -11.42
CA ASP A 20 -18.80 4.41 -12.14
C ASP A 20 -17.52 4.93 -12.81
N GLY A 21 -16.41 4.24 -12.54
CA GLY A 21 -15.09 4.59 -13.05
C GLY A 21 -14.31 5.58 -12.21
N GLU A 22 -14.90 6.18 -11.18
CA GLU A 22 -14.18 6.97 -10.18
C GLU A 22 -13.63 6.08 -9.07
N ARG A 23 -12.40 6.36 -8.64
CA ARG A 23 -11.74 5.66 -7.54
C ARG A 23 -11.17 6.66 -6.56
N ALA A 24 -11.25 6.34 -5.29
CA ALA A 24 -10.68 7.16 -4.23
C ALA A 24 -10.26 6.31 -3.04
N GLU A 25 -9.36 6.84 -2.23
CA GLU A 25 -9.02 6.34 -0.91
C GLU A 25 -9.70 7.20 0.15
N LEU A 26 -9.96 6.60 1.29
CA LEU A 26 -10.53 7.25 2.46
C LEU A 26 -9.54 7.11 3.61
N ILE A 27 -9.08 8.24 4.15
CA ILE A 27 -8.13 8.25 5.27
C ILE A 27 -8.64 9.25 6.31
N ASP A 28 -8.94 8.75 7.51
CA ASP A 28 -9.51 9.54 8.60
C ASP A 28 -10.74 10.35 8.16
N GLY A 29 -11.67 9.69 7.45
CA GLY A 29 -12.89 10.32 6.98
C GLY A 29 -12.70 11.37 5.88
N LYS A 30 -11.53 11.44 5.24
CA LYS A 30 -11.24 12.33 4.10
C LYS A 30 -11.03 11.55 2.82
N ILE A 31 -11.73 11.94 1.76
CA ILE A 31 -11.65 11.32 0.44
C ILE A 31 -10.47 11.91 -0.35
N TYR A 32 -9.69 11.02 -0.96
CA TYR A 32 -8.56 11.34 -1.85
C TYR A 32 -8.74 10.62 -3.17
N SER A 33 -9.05 11.37 -4.23
CA SER A 33 -9.24 10.80 -5.57
C SER A 33 -7.96 10.16 -6.11
N ILE A 34 -8.08 8.99 -6.72
CA ILE A 34 -6.99 8.28 -7.38
C ILE A 34 -7.00 8.62 -8.86
N ALA A 35 -5.90 9.19 -9.35
CA ALA A 35 -5.69 9.41 -10.77
C ALA A 35 -5.22 8.13 -11.48
N PRO A 36 -5.55 7.95 -12.79
CA PRO A 36 -4.99 6.84 -13.55
C PRO A 36 -3.46 6.87 -13.55
N PRO A 37 -2.80 5.72 -13.29
CA PRO A 37 -1.35 5.65 -13.26
C PRO A 37 -0.74 5.78 -14.65
N ASN A 38 0.50 6.27 -14.73
CA ASN A 38 1.26 6.30 -15.97
C ASN A 38 1.89 4.92 -16.30
N THR A 39 2.43 4.78 -17.51
CA THR A 39 3.00 3.52 -17.99
C THR A 39 4.16 3.02 -17.14
N ARG A 40 5.05 3.92 -16.65
CA ARG A 40 6.19 3.54 -15.80
C ARG A 40 5.72 2.97 -14.48
N HIS A 41 4.73 3.61 -13.86
CA HIS A 41 4.10 3.14 -12.64
C HIS A 41 3.52 1.73 -12.83
N GLN A 42 2.75 1.48 -13.90
CA GLN A 42 2.16 0.18 -14.18
C GLN A 42 3.21 -0.92 -14.43
N ARG A 43 4.33 -0.59 -15.11
CA ARG A 43 5.44 -1.54 -15.26
C ARG A 43 6.02 -1.93 -13.91
N LEU A 44 6.26 -0.96 -13.02
CA LEU A 44 6.78 -1.24 -11.68
C LEU A 44 5.82 -2.08 -10.84
N VAL A 45 4.50 -1.80 -10.89
CA VAL A 45 3.48 -2.64 -10.22
C VAL A 45 3.55 -4.07 -10.70
N MET A 46 3.62 -4.27 -12.03
CA MET A 46 3.68 -5.61 -12.62
C MET A 46 4.96 -6.34 -12.24
N ASP A 47 6.12 -5.69 -12.38
CA ASP A 47 7.42 -6.30 -12.13
C ASP A 47 7.60 -6.69 -10.65
N LEU A 48 7.21 -5.81 -9.73
CA LEU A 48 7.22 -6.08 -8.29
C LEU A 48 6.29 -7.23 -7.93
N SER A 49 5.04 -7.18 -8.42
CA SER A 49 4.06 -8.24 -8.17
C SER A 49 4.52 -9.58 -8.72
N TYR A 50 5.15 -9.60 -9.90
CA TYR A 50 5.69 -10.81 -10.51
C TYR A 50 6.84 -11.40 -9.68
N GLN A 51 7.85 -10.61 -9.31
CA GLN A 51 8.98 -11.09 -8.49
C GLN A 51 8.49 -11.68 -7.16
N ILE A 52 7.54 -11.03 -6.50
CA ILE A 52 6.94 -11.51 -5.25
C ILE A 52 6.16 -12.80 -5.47
N LYS A 53 5.30 -12.85 -6.48
CA LYS A 53 4.47 -14.03 -6.78
C LYS A 53 5.31 -15.23 -7.16
N ASP A 54 6.35 -15.02 -7.96
CA ASP A 54 7.27 -16.07 -8.39
C ASP A 54 8.02 -16.65 -7.19
N TYR A 55 8.58 -15.79 -6.30
CA TYR A 55 9.24 -16.23 -5.09
C TYR A 55 8.32 -17.04 -4.18
N ILE A 56 7.12 -16.54 -3.90
CA ILE A 56 6.13 -17.25 -3.07
C ILE A 56 5.82 -18.63 -3.65
N LYS A 57 5.61 -18.72 -4.98
CA LYS A 57 5.31 -19.97 -5.66
C LYS A 57 6.47 -20.97 -5.61
N GLN A 58 7.70 -20.52 -5.89
CA GLN A 58 8.89 -21.37 -5.88
C GLN A 58 9.22 -21.92 -4.50
N ASN A 59 8.98 -21.15 -3.45
CA ASN A 59 9.27 -21.51 -2.07
C ASN A 59 8.05 -22.10 -1.32
N LYS A 60 6.94 -22.36 -2.04
CA LYS A 60 5.69 -22.88 -1.46
C LYS A 60 5.19 -22.05 -0.26
N GLY A 61 5.40 -20.71 -0.35
CA GLY A 61 4.93 -19.78 0.65
C GLY A 61 3.42 -19.67 0.69
N GLU A 62 2.88 -19.31 1.84
CA GLU A 62 1.43 -19.21 2.05
C GLU A 62 0.85 -17.83 1.80
N CYS A 63 1.69 -16.78 1.71
CA CYS A 63 1.23 -15.43 1.46
C CYS A 63 0.69 -15.26 0.03
N GLU A 64 -0.21 -14.32 -0.11
CA GLU A 64 -0.77 -13.92 -1.40
C GLU A 64 -0.40 -12.47 -1.73
N VAL A 65 -0.16 -12.19 -3.02
CA VAL A 65 0.16 -10.84 -3.52
C VAL A 65 -0.98 -10.34 -4.39
N PHE A 66 -1.41 -9.12 -4.12
CA PHE A 66 -2.48 -8.43 -4.84
C PHE A 66 -2.00 -7.06 -5.31
N PRO A 67 -1.91 -6.83 -6.63
CA PRO A 67 -1.73 -5.50 -7.18
C PRO A 67 -3.04 -4.69 -7.14
N ALA A 68 -2.94 -3.37 -7.12
CA ALA A 68 -4.11 -2.50 -7.26
C ALA A 68 -4.87 -2.73 -8.59
N PRO A 69 -6.18 -2.54 -8.63
CA PRO A 69 -7.07 -2.13 -7.54
C PRO A 69 -7.40 -3.30 -6.60
N PHE A 70 -7.07 -3.17 -5.34
CA PHE A 70 -7.41 -4.14 -4.32
C PHE A 70 -7.71 -3.41 -3.00
N ALA A 71 -8.92 -3.57 -2.50
CA ALA A 71 -9.40 -2.86 -1.32
C ALA A 71 -8.72 -3.34 -0.04
N VAL A 72 -8.27 -2.40 0.79
CA VAL A 72 -7.75 -2.67 2.13
C VAL A 72 -8.50 -1.81 3.14
N PHE A 73 -9.18 -2.46 4.08
CA PHE A 73 -9.89 -1.86 5.19
C PHE A 73 -8.95 -1.89 6.40
N LEU A 74 -8.20 -0.79 6.62
CA LEU A 74 -7.06 -0.78 7.56
C LEU A 74 -7.43 -1.08 9.02
N ASN A 75 -8.66 -0.76 9.43
CA ASN A 75 -9.15 -0.98 10.78
C ASN A 75 -10.68 -1.15 10.77
N GLU A 76 -11.26 -1.43 11.94
CA GLU A 76 -12.71 -1.58 12.09
C GLU A 76 -13.49 -0.25 11.97
N SER A 77 -12.79 0.90 11.93
CA SER A 77 -13.47 2.17 11.69
C SER A 77 -13.91 2.26 10.23
N ASN A 78 -15.10 2.77 10.02
CA ASN A 78 -15.67 2.97 8.68
C ASN A 78 -15.07 4.19 7.94
N GLU A 79 -13.88 4.65 8.35
CA GLU A 79 -13.24 5.88 7.90
C GLU A 79 -11.87 5.69 7.24
N ASN A 80 -11.44 4.42 7.04
CA ASN A 80 -10.13 4.10 6.44
C ASN A 80 -10.24 2.98 5.41
N TYR A 81 -10.14 3.35 4.14
CA TYR A 81 -10.16 2.50 2.96
C TYR A 81 -9.03 2.93 2.03
N VAL A 82 -8.13 2.05 1.68
CA VAL A 82 -7.01 2.32 0.76
C VAL A 82 -6.89 1.24 -0.30
N GLU A 83 -6.23 1.57 -1.41
CA GLU A 83 -5.92 0.65 -2.50
C GLU A 83 -4.41 0.71 -2.79
N PRO A 84 -3.56 0.06 -1.96
CA PRO A 84 -2.12 0.08 -2.15
C PRO A 84 -1.71 -0.50 -3.51
N ASP A 85 -0.64 0.01 -4.10
CA ASP A 85 -0.16 -0.46 -5.40
C ASP A 85 0.17 -1.95 -5.40
N VAL A 86 0.79 -2.45 -4.32
CA VAL A 86 0.99 -3.89 -4.09
C VAL A 86 0.77 -4.22 -2.60
N SER A 87 -0.04 -5.23 -2.35
CA SER A 87 -0.32 -5.76 -1.01
C SER A 87 0.10 -7.22 -0.91
N VAL A 88 0.86 -7.58 0.13
CA VAL A 88 1.22 -8.98 0.43
C VAL A 88 0.59 -9.37 1.76
N ILE A 89 -0.21 -10.44 1.76
CA ILE A 89 -1.03 -10.86 2.88
C ILE A 89 -0.70 -12.31 3.21
N CYS A 90 -0.26 -12.56 4.44
CA CYS A 90 0.13 -13.90 4.89
C CYS A 90 -0.95 -14.56 5.73
N ASP A 91 -1.79 -13.79 6.41
CA ASP A 91 -2.97 -14.31 7.09
C ASP A 91 -4.19 -14.32 6.16
N LYS A 92 -4.49 -15.50 5.61
CA LYS A 92 -5.61 -15.69 4.68
C LYS A 92 -6.99 -15.37 5.27
N ASN A 93 -7.13 -15.37 6.60
CA ASN A 93 -8.39 -14.99 7.24
C ASN A 93 -8.72 -13.50 7.05
N LYS A 94 -7.74 -12.67 6.71
CA LYS A 94 -7.96 -11.27 6.35
C LYS A 94 -8.52 -11.09 4.95
N ILE A 95 -8.39 -12.09 4.07
CA ILE A 95 -8.80 -11.99 2.66
C ILE A 95 -10.27 -12.37 2.53
N THR A 96 -11.04 -11.48 1.96
CA THR A 96 -12.49 -11.64 1.70
C THR A 96 -12.81 -11.32 0.24
N ASP A 97 -14.04 -11.59 -0.20
CA ASP A 97 -14.50 -11.22 -1.53
C ASP A 97 -14.46 -9.70 -1.79
N LYS A 98 -14.43 -8.89 -0.74
CA LYS A 98 -14.38 -7.42 -0.83
C LYS A 98 -12.98 -6.84 -0.77
N GLY A 99 -11.99 -7.62 -0.33
CA GLY A 99 -10.62 -7.15 -0.11
C GLY A 99 -9.99 -7.67 1.18
N CYS A 100 -9.02 -6.96 1.72
CA CYS A 100 -8.31 -7.30 2.94
C CYS A 100 -8.89 -6.56 4.16
N ASN A 101 -9.26 -7.29 5.20
CA ASN A 101 -9.64 -6.73 6.49
C ASN A 101 -8.42 -6.64 7.42
N GLY A 102 -8.04 -5.43 7.78
CA GLY A 102 -6.81 -5.13 8.49
C GLY A 102 -5.62 -4.87 7.55
N ALA A 103 -4.48 -4.49 8.12
CA ALA A 103 -3.30 -4.19 7.31
C ALA A 103 -2.72 -5.47 6.68
N PRO A 104 -2.30 -5.41 5.38
CA PRO A 104 -1.40 -6.40 4.80
C PRO A 104 -0.10 -6.52 5.61
N ASP A 105 0.59 -7.66 5.49
CA ASP A 105 1.90 -7.84 6.14
C ASP A 105 2.97 -6.95 5.50
N TRP A 106 2.95 -6.82 4.17
CA TRP A 106 3.86 -5.97 3.44
C TRP A 106 3.10 -5.16 2.38
N ILE A 107 3.40 -3.88 2.32
CA ILE A 107 2.76 -2.92 1.42
C ILE A 107 3.84 -2.21 0.61
N ILE A 108 3.59 -2.04 -0.69
CA ILE A 108 4.44 -1.23 -1.57
C ILE A 108 3.58 -0.15 -2.22
N GLU A 109 4.04 1.09 -2.13
CA GLU A 109 3.48 2.23 -2.84
C GLU A 109 4.51 2.78 -3.83
N ILE A 110 4.07 3.02 -5.05
CA ILE A 110 4.89 3.58 -6.12
C ILE A 110 4.52 5.05 -6.28
N VAL A 111 5.44 5.92 -5.94
CA VAL A 111 5.20 7.36 -5.87
C VAL A 111 4.90 7.94 -7.24
N SER A 112 3.82 8.68 -7.33
CA SER A 112 3.50 9.58 -8.42
C SER A 112 3.73 11.03 -8.01
N SER A 113 3.70 11.97 -8.97
CA SER A 113 3.80 13.40 -8.64
C SER A 113 2.67 13.89 -7.74
N GLY A 114 1.49 13.26 -7.82
CA GLY A 114 0.31 13.62 -7.02
C GLY A 114 0.22 12.92 -5.67
N SER A 115 0.85 11.74 -5.50
CA SER A 115 0.73 10.94 -4.26
C SER A 115 1.87 11.16 -3.27
N ARG A 116 2.98 11.81 -3.67
CA ARG A 116 4.23 11.91 -2.89
C ARG A 116 4.03 12.22 -1.40
N SER A 117 3.35 13.32 -1.08
CA SER A 117 3.12 13.72 0.32
C SER A 117 2.28 12.68 1.09
N MET A 118 1.33 12.04 0.41
CA MET A 118 0.47 11.02 0.97
C MET A 118 1.29 9.78 1.35
N ASP A 119 2.09 9.26 0.40
CA ASP A 119 2.84 8.01 0.56
C ASP A 119 3.97 8.16 1.59
N TYR A 120 4.69 9.30 1.56
CA TYR A 120 5.81 9.54 2.49
C TYR A 120 5.39 9.84 3.93
N PHE A 121 4.18 10.33 4.18
CA PHE A 121 3.79 10.78 5.51
C PHE A 121 2.50 10.13 6.02
N LYS A 122 1.36 10.37 5.35
CA LYS A 122 0.06 9.92 5.88
C LYS A 122 -0.09 8.40 5.85
N LYS A 123 0.21 7.78 4.71
CA LYS A 123 0.12 6.32 4.55
C LYS A 123 1.16 5.60 5.41
N LEU A 124 2.40 6.12 5.50
CA LEU A 124 3.42 5.59 6.38
C LEU A 124 2.92 5.45 7.83
N PHE A 125 2.34 6.53 8.36
CA PHE A 125 1.78 6.52 9.71
C PHE A 125 0.61 5.54 9.83
N LYS A 126 -0.30 5.52 8.85
CA LYS A 126 -1.47 4.64 8.83
C LYS A 126 -1.10 3.16 8.77
N TYR A 127 -0.20 2.79 7.89
CA TYR A 127 0.25 1.40 7.75
C TYR A 127 0.97 0.90 9.00
N ARG A 128 1.83 1.74 9.59
CA ARG A 128 2.48 1.43 10.86
C ARG A 128 1.45 1.19 11.98
N THR A 129 0.52 2.10 12.17
CA THR A 129 -0.48 2.01 13.26
C THR A 129 -1.51 0.90 13.05
N ALA A 130 -1.78 0.53 11.79
CA ALA A 130 -2.66 -0.57 11.45
C ALA A 130 -2.01 -1.96 11.61
N GLY A 131 -0.68 -2.01 11.85
CA GLY A 131 0.04 -3.26 12.12
C GLY A 131 0.65 -3.94 10.90
N ALA A 132 0.90 -3.20 9.81
CA ALA A 132 1.76 -3.69 8.74
C ALA A 132 3.17 -4.00 9.31
N LYS A 133 3.85 -5.01 8.76
CA LYS A 133 5.21 -5.37 9.19
C LYS A 133 6.26 -4.62 8.39
N GLU A 134 6.01 -4.45 7.09
CA GLU A 134 6.93 -3.86 6.15
C GLU A 134 6.21 -2.90 5.20
N TYR A 135 6.85 -1.76 4.90
CA TYR A 135 6.34 -0.78 3.97
C TYR A 135 7.45 -0.25 3.08
N TRP A 136 7.26 -0.34 1.77
CA TRP A 136 8.18 0.17 0.77
C TRP A 136 7.58 1.38 0.06
N ILE A 137 8.39 2.42 -0.07
CA ILE A 137 8.09 3.57 -0.92
C ILE A 137 9.05 3.53 -2.11
N VAL A 138 8.53 3.20 -3.28
CA VAL A 138 9.29 3.16 -4.53
C VAL A 138 9.09 4.48 -5.26
N ASP A 139 10.13 5.31 -5.33
CA ASP A 139 10.08 6.63 -5.99
C ASP A 139 10.82 6.59 -7.35
N PRO A 140 10.10 6.41 -8.46
CA PRO A 140 10.72 6.34 -9.79
C PRO A 140 11.26 7.68 -10.27
N ILE A 141 10.88 8.80 -9.64
CA ILE A 141 11.39 10.12 -10.00
C ILE A 141 12.81 10.31 -9.43
N LYS A 142 13.02 9.79 -8.22
CA LYS A 142 14.33 9.83 -7.55
C LYS A 142 15.19 8.59 -7.81
N ASN A 143 14.64 7.54 -8.43
CA ASN A 143 15.23 6.19 -8.52
C ASN A 143 15.65 5.64 -7.14
N GLN A 144 14.76 5.77 -6.17
CA GLN A 144 14.98 5.50 -4.76
C GLN A 144 13.91 4.56 -4.22
N ILE A 145 14.31 3.69 -3.28
CA ILE A 145 13.40 2.82 -2.53
C ILE A 145 13.66 3.04 -1.05
N LEU A 146 12.63 3.43 -0.30
CA LEU A 146 12.67 3.46 1.15
C LEU A 146 11.98 2.22 1.71
N VAL A 147 12.67 1.49 2.55
CA VAL A 147 12.20 0.26 3.19
C VAL A 147 12.03 0.49 4.68
N TYR A 148 10.79 0.49 5.14
CA TYR A 148 10.45 0.56 6.55
C TYR A 148 10.11 -0.83 7.06
N ARG A 149 10.83 -1.31 8.08
CA ARG A 149 10.52 -2.53 8.83
C ARG A 149 10.02 -2.13 10.21
N PHE A 150 8.72 -2.18 10.39
CA PHE A 150 8.08 -1.58 11.57
C PHE A 150 8.36 -2.33 12.87
N GLU A 151 8.47 -3.66 12.83
CA GLU A 151 8.80 -4.47 14.02
C GLU A 151 10.23 -4.24 14.50
N GLN A 152 11.18 -4.01 13.58
CA GLN A 152 12.58 -3.72 13.88
C GLN A 152 12.83 -2.23 14.10
N GLU A 153 11.84 -1.39 13.86
CA GLU A 153 11.95 0.08 13.92
C GLU A 153 13.09 0.64 13.05
N THR A 154 13.33 0.01 11.87
CA THR A 154 14.37 0.41 10.93
C THR A 154 13.80 1.06 9.67
N MET A 155 14.59 1.95 9.09
CA MET A 155 14.39 2.48 7.75
C MET A 155 15.73 2.42 6.99
N GLU A 156 15.68 1.85 5.80
CA GLU A 156 16.82 1.74 4.91
C GLU A 156 16.47 2.33 3.55
N GLU A 157 17.49 2.84 2.88
CA GLU A 157 17.38 3.46 1.56
C GLU A 157 18.22 2.70 0.55
N TYR A 158 17.63 2.43 -0.62
CA TYR A 158 18.27 1.75 -1.74
C TYR A 158 18.06 2.56 -3.04
N SER A 159 18.99 2.42 -3.97
CA SER A 159 18.84 2.93 -5.33
C SER A 159 18.24 1.87 -6.25
N PHE A 160 17.63 2.29 -7.35
CA PHE A 160 17.25 1.35 -8.41
C PHE A 160 18.50 0.62 -8.92
N GLY A 161 18.36 -0.66 -9.26
CA GLY A 161 19.47 -1.54 -9.65
C GLY A 161 20.17 -2.25 -8.49
N GLU A 162 19.87 -1.90 -7.22
CA GLU A 162 20.34 -2.64 -6.06
C GLU A 162 19.41 -3.79 -5.68
N ASP A 163 19.97 -4.84 -5.06
CA ASP A 163 19.18 -5.92 -4.49
C ASP A 163 18.65 -5.49 -3.12
N VAL A 164 17.34 -5.30 -3.03
CA VAL A 164 16.64 -4.85 -1.83
C VAL A 164 16.14 -6.04 -1.02
N PRO A 165 16.71 -6.31 0.18
CA PRO A 165 16.28 -7.45 1.00
C PRO A 165 14.85 -7.26 1.51
N VAL A 166 14.02 -8.31 1.37
CA VAL A 166 12.65 -8.36 1.87
C VAL A 166 12.65 -8.82 3.33
N GLY A 167 12.07 -8.03 4.24
CA GLY A 167 12.09 -8.32 5.67
C GLY A 167 11.18 -9.47 6.08
N ILE A 168 10.02 -9.63 5.43
CA ILE A 168 9.08 -10.72 5.74
C ILE A 168 9.50 -12.10 5.19
N TYR A 169 10.52 -12.15 4.34
CA TYR A 169 11.05 -13.38 3.75
C TYR A 169 12.58 -13.42 3.82
N GLU A 170 13.11 -14.31 4.64
CA GLU A 170 14.56 -14.50 4.75
C GLU A 170 15.15 -15.01 3.43
N GLY A 171 16.25 -14.39 2.99
CA GLY A 171 16.96 -14.75 1.76
C GLY A 171 16.30 -14.32 0.45
N PHE A 172 15.21 -13.56 0.52
CA PHE A 172 14.58 -12.96 -0.64
C PHE A 172 15.03 -11.50 -0.83
N SER A 173 15.39 -11.16 -2.06
CA SER A 173 15.65 -9.78 -2.46
C SER A 173 14.94 -9.46 -3.76
N ILE A 174 14.52 -8.22 -3.91
CA ILE A 174 13.91 -7.68 -5.13
C ILE A 174 14.86 -6.66 -5.74
N ARG A 175 14.95 -6.66 -7.08
CA ARG A 175 15.62 -5.60 -7.83
C ARG A 175 14.59 -4.80 -8.61
N VAL A 176 14.65 -3.47 -8.46
CA VAL A 176 13.82 -2.50 -9.19
C VAL A 176 14.70 -1.80 -10.22
N GLU A 177 14.24 -1.74 -11.50
CA GLU A 177 14.98 -1.11 -12.61
C GLU A 177 14.20 0.04 -13.30
#